data_6a2a725a30cc978a319b2113ffb4b690
#
_entry.id   6a2a725a30cc978a319b2113ffb4b690
#
_cell.length_a   1.000
_cell.length_b   1.000
_cell.length_c   1.000
_cell.angle_alpha   90.00
_cell.angle_beta   90.00
_cell.angle_gamma   90.00
#
_symmetry.space_group_name_H-M   'P 1'
#
loop_
_entity.id
_entity.type
_entity.pdbx_description
1 polymer ?
#
loop_
_entity_poly.entity_id
_entity_poly.type
_entity_poly.pdbx_seq_one_letter_code
_entity_poly.pdbx_strand_id
1 'polypeptide(L)'
;KAYGYADYEWKIKNTIDTKFSLASVSKQFTAVAILQLAEQHKLSLEDKLSKYYPDFPKGDLISIKMLLTHNSGIGNDVEDLFSTNSSLGIEEVVKHIATKAFLFEPGEGTAYSNTGYYLLATLIEKASGQPFVQYMSENLFKRANMRNSGISSNDSIVSKMGKAYYEKDGHLIKNPYSNWKYNIGLDGVYSTVEDLRSWNKHLFDST
;
A
#
# COMPACT_ATOMS: atom_id res chain seq x y z
N LYS A 1 -6.04 18.85 -18.11
CA LYS A 1 -4.88 19.78 -18.26
C LYS A 1 -3.84 19.43 -17.22
N ALA A 2 -2.55 19.58 -17.54
CA ALA A 2 -1.43 19.41 -16.62
C ALA A 2 -0.80 20.77 -16.32
N TYR A 3 -0.35 20.95 -15.08
CA TYR A 3 0.24 22.20 -14.59
C TYR A 3 1.52 21.89 -13.81
N GLY A 4 2.43 22.86 -13.68
CA GLY A 4 3.66 22.75 -12.91
C GLY A 4 4.69 21.79 -13.53
N TYR A 5 5.63 21.33 -12.71
CA TYR A 5 6.77 20.53 -13.13
C TYR A 5 6.71 19.10 -12.55
N ALA A 6 7.00 18.13 -13.40
CA ALA A 6 7.26 16.74 -13.00
C ALA A 6 8.66 16.59 -12.40
N ASP A 7 9.59 17.42 -12.85
CA ASP A 7 10.96 17.53 -12.34
C ASP A 7 11.31 19.00 -12.22
N TYR A 8 11.45 19.49 -11.00
CA TYR A 8 11.71 20.88 -10.71
C TYR A 8 13.16 21.27 -11.01
N GLU A 9 14.10 20.34 -10.83
CA GLU A 9 15.53 20.57 -11.08
C GLU A 9 15.81 20.76 -12.59
N TRP A 10 15.19 19.88 -13.42
CA TRP A 10 15.30 19.92 -14.88
C TRP A 10 14.22 20.74 -15.56
N LYS A 11 13.31 21.34 -14.81
CA LYS A 11 12.16 22.11 -15.33
C LYS A 11 11.30 21.33 -16.34
N ILE A 12 11.20 20.03 -16.17
CA ILE A 12 10.35 19.18 -17.00
C ILE A 12 8.90 19.39 -16.59
N LYS A 13 8.08 19.87 -17.52
CA LYS A 13 6.66 20.11 -17.26
C LYS A 13 5.87 18.83 -17.08
N ASN A 14 4.86 18.86 -16.23
CA ASN A 14 3.85 17.82 -16.16
C ASN A 14 3.09 17.67 -17.48
N THR A 15 2.75 16.44 -17.80
CA THR A 15 1.85 16.08 -18.90
C THR A 15 0.73 15.18 -18.36
N ILE A 16 -0.26 14.86 -19.19
CA ILE A 16 -1.32 13.93 -18.80
C ILE A 16 -0.79 12.51 -18.55
N ASP A 17 0.37 12.18 -19.10
CA ASP A 17 1.04 10.89 -18.93
C ASP A 17 2.02 10.87 -17.75
N THR A 18 2.20 11.99 -17.05
CA THR A 18 3.06 12.01 -15.86
C THR A 18 2.48 11.09 -14.81
N LYS A 19 3.30 10.18 -14.32
CA LYS A 19 2.96 9.25 -13.24
C LYS A 19 3.33 9.86 -11.91
N PHE A 20 2.46 9.70 -10.92
CA PHE A 20 2.69 10.17 -9.56
C PHE A 20 2.59 9.01 -8.58
N SER A 21 3.44 9.01 -7.57
CA SER A 21 3.20 8.19 -6.39
C SER A 21 1.88 8.64 -5.74
N LEU A 22 1.04 7.68 -5.41
CA LEU A 22 -0.29 7.94 -4.86
C LEU A 22 -0.28 8.02 -3.35
N ALA A 23 0.86 7.77 -2.72
CA ALA A 23 0.96 7.70 -1.26
C ALA A 23 -0.18 6.83 -0.69
N SER A 24 -0.79 7.21 0.40
CA SER A 24 -1.85 6.45 1.06
C SER A 24 -3.14 6.25 0.25
N VAL A 25 -3.31 6.91 -0.90
CA VAL A 25 -4.37 6.57 -1.86
C VAL A 25 -4.19 5.13 -2.37
N SER A 26 -2.99 4.57 -2.27
CA SER A 26 -2.67 3.15 -2.55
C SER A 26 -3.53 2.16 -1.76
N LYS A 27 -3.93 2.52 -0.55
CA LYS A 27 -4.69 1.65 0.36
C LYS A 27 -6.03 1.19 -0.21
N GLN A 28 -6.69 2.00 -1.03
CA GLN A 28 -7.95 1.60 -1.66
C GLN A 28 -7.77 0.37 -2.55
N PHE A 29 -6.64 0.26 -3.25
CA PHE A 29 -6.36 -0.90 -4.10
C PHE A 29 -6.13 -2.16 -3.26
N THR A 30 -5.40 -2.02 -2.14
CA THR A 30 -5.22 -3.12 -1.18
C THR A 30 -6.55 -3.57 -0.59
N ALA A 31 -7.42 -2.62 -0.20
CA ALA A 31 -8.74 -2.93 0.32
C ALA A 31 -9.59 -3.69 -0.71
N VAL A 32 -9.61 -3.23 -1.97
CA VAL A 32 -10.34 -3.92 -3.05
C VAL A 32 -9.78 -5.32 -3.30
N ALA A 33 -8.45 -5.50 -3.26
CA ALA A 33 -7.83 -6.83 -3.38
C ALA A 33 -8.29 -7.80 -2.28
N ILE A 34 -8.36 -7.35 -1.03
CA ILE A 34 -8.90 -8.13 0.09
C ILE A 34 -10.37 -8.48 -0.15
N LEU A 35 -11.19 -7.50 -0.58
CA LEU A 35 -12.61 -7.74 -0.86
C LEU A 35 -12.81 -8.72 -2.00
N GLN A 36 -12.02 -8.64 -3.08
CA GLN A 36 -12.05 -9.62 -4.18
C GLN A 36 -11.71 -11.05 -3.69
N LEU A 37 -10.72 -11.18 -2.80
CA LEU A 37 -10.37 -12.47 -2.22
C LEU A 37 -11.47 -13.01 -1.29
N ALA A 38 -12.18 -12.11 -0.60
CA ALA A 38 -13.33 -12.48 0.22
C ALA A 38 -14.51 -12.96 -0.65
N GLU A 39 -14.83 -12.25 -1.74
CA GLU A 39 -15.84 -12.69 -2.73
C GLU A 39 -15.50 -14.05 -3.36
N GLN A 40 -14.20 -14.32 -3.57
CA GLN A 40 -13.72 -15.61 -4.06
C GLN A 40 -13.66 -16.70 -2.97
N HIS A 41 -14.10 -16.44 -1.75
CA HIS A 41 -14.04 -17.33 -0.60
C HIS A 41 -12.62 -17.82 -0.26
N LYS A 42 -11.58 -17.09 -0.65
CA LYS A 42 -10.17 -17.38 -0.33
C LYS A 42 -9.77 -16.91 1.06
N LEU A 43 -10.48 -15.94 1.59
CA LEU A 43 -10.41 -15.45 2.97
C LEU A 43 -11.80 -14.95 3.41
N SER A 44 -11.96 -14.65 4.69
CA SER A 44 -13.13 -13.96 5.25
C SER A 44 -12.68 -12.69 5.96
N LEU A 45 -13.47 -11.63 5.91
CA LEU A 45 -13.19 -10.40 6.67
C LEU A 45 -13.19 -10.64 8.19
N GLU A 46 -13.86 -11.69 8.64
CA GLU A 46 -13.91 -12.12 10.06
C GLU A 46 -12.76 -13.08 10.41
N ASP A 47 -11.97 -13.56 9.42
CA ASP A 47 -10.77 -14.35 9.70
C ASP A 47 -9.85 -13.61 10.65
N LYS A 48 -9.33 -14.34 11.63
CA LYS A 48 -8.41 -13.83 12.61
C LYS A 48 -6.98 -13.82 12.07
N LEU A 49 -6.21 -12.81 12.48
CA LEU A 49 -4.81 -12.70 12.07
C LEU A 49 -4.00 -13.94 12.45
N SER A 50 -4.33 -14.60 13.58
CA SER A 50 -3.74 -15.84 14.04
C SER A 50 -3.92 -17.02 13.06
N LYS A 51 -4.93 -16.99 12.18
CA LYS A 51 -5.09 -17.99 11.11
C LYS A 51 -3.90 -17.99 10.14
N TYR A 52 -3.29 -16.84 9.93
CA TYR A 52 -2.20 -16.62 8.97
C TYR A 52 -0.83 -16.46 9.66
N TYR A 53 -0.85 -15.99 10.88
CA TYR A 53 0.31 -15.77 11.76
C TYR A 53 -0.01 -16.24 13.18
N PRO A 54 0.12 -17.56 13.44
CA PRO A 54 -0.33 -18.15 14.72
C PRO A 54 0.31 -17.54 15.96
N ASP A 55 1.55 -17.10 15.85
CA ASP A 55 2.32 -16.54 16.96
C ASP A 55 2.18 -15.01 17.08
N PHE A 56 1.30 -14.36 16.29
CA PHE A 56 1.12 -12.92 16.37
C PHE A 56 0.36 -12.55 17.66
N PRO A 57 0.90 -11.64 18.49
CA PRO A 57 0.25 -11.24 19.75
C PRO A 57 -1.18 -10.76 19.51
N LYS A 58 -2.14 -11.24 20.29
CA LYS A 58 -3.58 -10.93 20.14
C LYS A 58 -4.14 -11.23 18.74
N GLY A 59 -3.45 -12.07 17.96
CA GLY A 59 -3.88 -12.41 16.60
C GLY A 59 -5.25 -13.10 16.54
N ASP A 60 -5.68 -13.75 17.60
CA ASP A 60 -7.01 -14.34 17.82
C ASP A 60 -8.13 -13.31 18.06
N LEU A 61 -7.77 -12.09 18.43
CA LEU A 61 -8.70 -10.96 18.62
C LEU A 61 -8.82 -10.10 17.35
N ILE A 62 -7.75 -10.00 16.56
CA ILE A 62 -7.65 -9.11 15.39
C ILE A 62 -8.28 -9.78 14.17
N SER A 63 -9.33 -9.20 13.60
CA SER A 63 -9.90 -9.61 12.32
C SER A 63 -9.28 -8.86 11.13
N ILE A 64 -9.38 -9.41 9.92
CA ILE A 64 -9.01 -8.70 8.67
C ILE A 64 -9.80 -7.39 8.54
N LYS A 65 -11.08 -7.40 8.91
CA LYS A 65 -11.91 -6.18 8.95
C LYS A 65 -11.30 -5.10 9.85
N MET A 66 -10.76 -5.46 11.02
CA MET A 66 -10.13 -4.50 11.92
C MET A 66 -8.86 -3.88 11.33
N LEU A 67 -8.10 -4.62 10.52
CA LEU A 67 -6.95 -4.06 9.79
C LEU A 67 -7.41 -3.06 8.73
N LEU A 68 -8.45 -3.37 7.95
CA LEU A 68 -9.03 -2.49 6.92
C LEU A 68 -9.56 -1.18 7.52
N THR A 69 -10.16 -1.24 8.71
CA THR A 69 -10.86 -0.10 9.34
C THR A 69 -10.04 0.60 10.42
N HIS A 70 -8.75 0.25 10.56
CA HIS A 70 -7.81 0.88 11.49
C HIS A 70 -8.17 0.77 12.97
N ASN A 71 -8.86 -0.29 13.38
CA ASN A 71 -9.20 -0.54 14.80
C ASN A 71 -8.60 -1.84 15.36
N SER A 72 -7.49 -2.27 14.80
CA SER A 72 -6.72 -3.41 15.30
C SER A 72 -5.88 -3.11 16.56
N GLY A 73 -5.62 -1.85 16.86
CA GLY A 73 -4.68 -1.43 17.91
C GLY A 73 -3.20 -1.47 17.50
N ILE A 74 -2.87 -1.97 16.31
CA ILE A 74 -1.50 -2.00 15.81
C ILE A 74 -1.06 -0.59 15.37
N GLY A 75 0.12 -0.15 15.84
CA GLY A 75 0.71 1.15 15.50
C GLY A 75 1.30 1.24 14.10
N ASN A 76 2.19 2.22 13.87
CA ASN A 76 2.86 2.46 12.59
C ASN A 76 4.29 1.88 12.53
N ASP A 77 4.51 0.75 13.17
CA ASP A 77 5.83 0.18 13.44
C ASP A 77 6.62 -0.25 12.20
N VAL A 78 5.94 -0.52 11.08
CA VAL A 78 6.60 -0.81 9.79
C VAL A 78 7.36 0.41 9.25
N GLU A 79 6.99 1.62 9.67
CA GLU A 79 7.65 2.86 9.23
C GLU A 79 9.11 2.96 9.70
N ASP A 80 9.47 2.28 10.79
CA ASP A 80 10.85 2.18 11.27
C ASP A 80 11.80 1.61 10.19
N LEU A 81 11.26 0.86 9.24
CA LEU A 81 12.01 0.20 8.17
C LEU A 81 12.14 1.03 6.88
N PHE A 82 11.36 2.11 6.71
CA PHE A 82 11.31 2.86 5.45
C PHE A 82 12.63 3.52 5.06
N SER A 83 13.39 3.99 6.03
CA SER A 83 14.69 4.64 5.81
C SER A 83 15.88 3.68 5.88
N THR A 84 15.63 2.38 6.09
CA THR A 84 16.69 1.39 6.23
C THR A 84 17.07 0.78 4.89
N ASN A 85 18.35 0.36 4.77
CA ASN A 85 18.81 -0.51 3.69
C ASN A 85 18.64 -2.01 4.02
N SER A 86 17.77 -2.32 4.98
CA SER A 86 17.48 -3.69 5.39
C SER A 86 16.86 -4.49 4.23
N SER A 87 17.13 -5.78 4.21
CA SER A 87 16.58 -6.72 3.23
C SER A 87 15.69 -7.78 3.87
N LEU A 88 15.09 -7.49 5.04
CA LEU A 88 14.23 -8.42 5.76
C LEU A 88 13.13 -9.00 4.85
N GLY A 89 12.88 -10.28 5.00
CA GLY A 89 11.74 -10.96 4.38
C GLY A 89 10.43 -10.62 5.09
N ILE A 90 9.30 -10.99 4.48
CA ILE A 90 7.97 -10.73 5.03
C ILE A 90 7.82 -11.28 6.45
N GLU A 91 8.22 -12.53 6.67
CA GLU A 91 8.10 -13.18 8.00
C GLU A 91 8.94 -12.47 9.07
N GLU A 92 10.11 -11.94 8.70
CA GLU A 92 10.97 -11.18 9.62
C GLU A 92 10.36 -9.81 9.95
N VAL A 93 9.75 -9.14 8.96
CA VAL A 93 9.03 -7.88 9.19
C VAL A 93 7.81 -8.13 10.08
N VAL A 94 7.05 -9.18 9.84
CA VAL A 94 5.90 -9.52 10.70
C VAL A 94 6.34 -9.83 12.13
N LYS A 95 7.46 -10.56 12.31
CA LYS A 95 8.05 -10.78 13.64
C LYS A 95 8.49 -9.47 14.30
N HIS A 96 9.10 -8.56 13.55
CA HIS A 96 9.45 -7.22 14.06
C HIS A 96 8.21 -6.47 14.55
N ILE A 97 7.15 -6.44 13.75
CA ILE A 97 5.87 -5.82 14.13
C ILE A 97 5.30 -6.47 15.40
N ALA A 98 5.35 -7.80 15.49
CA ALA A 98 4.83 -8.56 16.63
C ALA A 98 5.52 -8.25 17.98
N THR A 99 6.71 -7.64 17.97
CA THR A 99 7.41 -7.22 19.20
C THR A 99 6.92 -5.88 19.73
N LYS A 100 6.10 -5.15 19.00
CA LYS A 100 5.68 -3.78 19.33
C LYS A 100 4.45 -3.76 20.23
N ALA A 101 4.34 -2.70 21.03
CA ALA A 101 3.18 -2.51 21.88
C ALA A 101 1.95 -2.08 21.09
N PHE A 102 0.79 -2.57 21.49
CA PHE A 102 -0.48 -2.09 20.95
C PHE A 102 -0.81 -0.70 21.49
N LEU A 103 -1.41 0.13 20.66
CA LEU A 103 -1.91 1.46 21.06
C LEU A 103 -3.15 1.36 21.94
N PHE A 104 -3.98 0.33 21.73
CA PHE A 104 -5.20 0.00 22.49
C PHE A 104 -5.58 -1.47 22.23
N GLU A 105 -6.51 -2.00 22.98
CA GLU A 105 -7.02 -3.36 22.75
C GLU A 105 -7.76 -3.45 21.42
N PRO A 106 -7.60 -4.56 20.65
CA PRO A 106 -8.27 -4.73 19.38
C PRO A 106 -9.78 -4.49 19.48
N GLY A 107 -10.30 -3.55 18.68
CA GLY A 107 -11.71 -3.16 18.67
C GLY A 107 -12.10 -2.03 19.61
N GLU A 108 -11.26 -1.62 20.56
CA GLU A 108 -11.61 -0.59 21.54
C GLU A 108 -11.32 0.85 21.11
N GLY A 109 -10.65 1.03 19.97
CA GLY A 109 -10.30 2.35 19.46
C GLY A 109 -10.09 2.37 17.95
N THR A 110 -9.73 3.54 17.44
CA THR A 110 -9.35 3.73 16.03
C THR A 110 -8.09 4.57 15.96
N ALA A 111 -7.06 4.07 15.29
CA ALA A 111 -5.84 4.81 14.98
C ALA A 111 -5.34 4.38 13.60
N TYR A 112 -5.09 5.35 12.73
CA TYR A 112 -4.56 5.10 11.42
C TYR A 112 -3.28 4.28 11.50
N SER A 113 -3.22 3.16 10.77
CA SER A 113 -2.09 2.23 10.82
C SER A 113 -1.62 1.86 9.42
N ASN A 114 -0.41 2.27 9.07
CA ASN A 114 0.30 1.80 7.89
C ASN A 114 0.69 0.31 8.04
N THR A 115 1.08 -0.09 9.24
CA THR A 115 1.41 -1.48 9.56
C THR A 115 0.25 -2.43 9.32
N GLY A 116 -0.99 -2.01 9.64
CA GLY A 116 -2.19 -2.80 9.34
C GLY A 116 -2.33 -3.09 7.84
N TYR A 117 -2.04 -2.11 6.99
CA TYR A 117 -2.09 -2.28 5.53
C TYR A 117 -0.91 -3.05 4.96
N TYR A 118 0.27 -2.98 5.57
CA TYR A 118 1.36 -3.90 5.26
C TYR A 118 0.93 -5.36 5.53
N LEU A 119 0.34 -5.63 6.69
CA LEU A 119 -0.18 -6.97 7.01
C LEU A 119 -1.25 -7.40 5.99
N LEU A 120 -2.17 -6.53 5.59
CA LEU A 120 -3.15 -6.85 4.54
C LEU A 120 -2.46 -7.25 3.21
N ALA A 121 -1.38 -6.59 2.81
CA ALA A 121 -0.63 -7.00 1.62
C ALA A 121 -0.04 -8.41 1.77
N THR A 122 0.49 -8.76 2.94
CA THR A 122 1.00 -10.11 3.20
C THR A 122 -0.11 -11.16 3.22
N LEU A 123 -1.31 -10.79 3.68
CA LEU A 123 -2.49 -11.67 3.63
C LEU A 123 -2.97 -11.90 2.20
N ILE A 124 -2.88 -10.90 1.32
CA ILE A 124 -3.14 -11.06 -0.11
C ILE A 124 -2.22 -12.12 -0.70
N GLU A 125 -0.91 -12.08 -0.40
CA GLU A 125 0.02 -13.11 -0.88
C GLU A 125 -0.31 -14.50 -0.35
N LYS A 126 -0.57 -14.64 0.95
CA LYS A 126 -0.92 -15.92 1.57
C LYS A 126 -2.23 -16.50 1.02
N ALA A 127 -3.26 -15.68 0.83
CA ALA A 127 -4.57 -16.12 0.37
C ALA A 127 -4.63 -16.38 -1.15
N SER A 128 -3.87 -15.62 -1.94
CA SER A 128 -3.85 -15.77 -3.40
C SER A 128 -2.82 -16.78 -3.90
N GLY A 129 -1.75 -17.02 -3.14
CA GLY A 129 -0.57 -17.78 -3.58
C GLY A 129 0.31 -17.01 -4.59
N GLN A 130 0.10 -15.71 -4.77
CA GLN A 130 0.82 -14.85 -5.71
C GLN A 130 1.55 -13.73 -4.95
N PRO A 131 2.75 -13.29 -5.40
CA PRO A 131 3.36 -12.07 -4.90
C PRO A 131 2.41 -10.87 -5.00
N PHE A 132 2.42 -9.98 -4.01
CA PHE A 132 1.52 -8.81 -3.95
C PHE A 132 1.53 -7.99 -5.25
N VAL A 133 2.73 -7.66 -5.74
CA VAL A 133 2.90 -6.86 -6.98
C VAL A 133 2.25 -7.54 -8.19
N GLN A 134 2.40 -8.86 -8.31
CA GLN A 134 1.79 -9.64 -9.37
C GLN A 134 0.26 -9.65 -9.24
N TYR A 135 -0.25 -9.92 -8.04
CA TYR A 135 -1.69 -9.91 -7.79
C TYR A 135 -2.33 -8.58 -8.16
N MET A 136 -1.74 -7.46 -7.72
CA MET A 136 -2.22 -6.11 -8.02
C MET A 136 -2.24 -5.83 -9.52
N SER A 137 -1.16 -6.20 -10.22
CA SER A 137 -1.03 -5.99 -11.67
C SER A 137 -2.08 -6.77 -12.45
N GLU A 138 -2.24 -8.07 -12.15
CA GLU A 138 -3.10 -8.97 -12.95
C GLU A 138 -4.58 -8.84 -12.61
N ASN A 139 -4.91 -8.68 -11.32
CA ASN A 139 -6.29 -8.74 -10.86
C ASN A 139 -6.95 -7.37 -10.66
N LEU A 140 -6.16 -6.28 -10.54
CA LEU A 140 -6.71 -4.93 -10.41
C LEU A 140 -6.33 -4.06 -11.60
N PHE A 141 -5.06 -3.72 -11.77
CA PHE A 141 -4.66 -2.72 -12.77
C PHE A 141 -5.02 -3.13 -14.19
N LYS A 142 -4.71 -4.37 -14.57
CA LYS A 142 -5.03 -4.89 -15.90
C LYS A 142 -6.54 -4.93 -16.14
N ARG A 143 -7.33 -5.38 -15.16
CA ARG A 143 -8.79 -5.46 -15.26
C ARG A 143 -9.46 -4.09 -15.35
N ALA A 144 -8.94 -3.10 -14.62
CA ALA A 144 -9.39 -1.72 -14.68
C ALA A 144 -8.81 -0.93 -15.86
N ASN A 145 -8.05 -1.57 -16.78
CA ASN A 145 -7.36 -0.94 -17.92
C ASN A 145 -6.37 0.17 -17.52
N MET A 146 -5.73 0.05 -16.36
CA MET A 146 -4.75 0.99 -15.81
C MET A 146 -3.34 0.66 -16.32
N ARG A 147 -3.06 0.97 -17.58
CA ARG A 147 -1.85 0.54 -18.29
C ARG A 147 -0.57 1.29 -17.89
N ASN A 148 -0.71 2.43 -17.22
CA ASN A 148 0.38 3.30 -16.78
C ASN A 148 0.57 3.27 -15.27
N SER A 149 -0.08 2.32 -14.59
CA SER A 149 -0.01 2.16 -13.14
C SER A 149 0.81 0.95 -12.76
N GLY A 150 1.34 0.97 -11.55
CA GLY A 150 2.13 -0.13 -11.01
C GLY A 150 2.52 0.11 -9.57
N ILE A 151 3.36 -0.78 -9.05
CA ILE A 151 3.92 -0.69 -7.71
C ILE A 151 5.38 -0.25 -7.83
N SER A 152 5.78 0.76 -7.07
CA SER A 152 7.15 1.27 -6.99
C SER A 152 8.10 0.22 -6.43
N SER A 153 9.30 0.18 -6.99
CA SER A 153 10.41 -0.65 -6.53
C SER A 153 11.69 0.17 -6.56
N ASN A 154 12.63 -0.12 -5.67
CA ASN A 154 13.94 0.54 -5.68
C ASN A 154 14.79 0.13 -6.88
N ASP A 155 14.50 -1.01 -7.50
CA ASP A 155 15.28 -1.60 -8.61
C ASP A 155 14.67 -1.29 -9.98
N SER A 156 13.50 -0.65 -10.05
CA SER A 156 12.82 -0.38 -11.31
C SER A 156 12.91 1.07 -11.76
N ILE A 157 13.10 1.28 -13.05
CA ILE A 157 13.01 2.61 -13.67
C ILE A 157 11.60 2.77 -14.24
N VAL A 158 10.85 3.72 -13.69
CA VAL A 158 9.51 4.06 -14.17
C VAL A 158 9.58 5.30 -15.07
N SER A 159 9.33 5.12 -16.37
CA SER A 159 9.34 6.25 -17.33
C SER A 159 8.26 7.27 -16.97
N LYS A 160 8.54 8.55 -17.17
CA LYS A 160 7.63 9.68 -16.90
C LYS A 160 7.18 9.78 -15.44
N MET A 161 7.97 9.29 -14.49
CA MET A 161 7.68 9.42 -13.07
C MET A 161 8.00 10.84 -12.60
N GLY A 162 7.01 11.51 -12.00
CA GLY A 162 7.21 12.79 -11.34
C GLY A 162 8.05 12.64 -10.07
N LYS A 163 8.94 13.56 -9.81
CA LYS A 163 9.70 13.61 -8.57
C LYS A 163 8.85 14.21 -7.44
N ALA A 164 9.01 13.68 -6.25
CA ALA A 164 8.38 14.21 -5.06
C ALA A 164 9.27 15.26 -4.38
N TYR A 165 8.65 16.36 -3.99
CA TYR A 165 9.27 17.47 -3.26
C TYR A 165 8.39 17.87 -2.10
N TYR A 166 8.98 18.44 -1.06
CA TYR A 166 8.26 19.11 0.02
C TYR A 166 8.89 20.46 0.30
N GLU A 167 8.12 21.37 0.89
CA GLU A 167 8.60 22.69 1.28
C GLU A 167 9.09 22.66 2.73
N LYS A 168 10.27 23.20 2.95
CA LYS A 168 10.83 23.43 4.28
C LYS A 168 11.53 24.80 4.28
N ASP A 169 11.13 25.66 5.21
CA ASP A 169 11.71 27.00 5.40
C ASP A 169 11.73 27.84 4.11
N GLY A 170 10.67 27.76 3.28
CA GLY A 170 10.55 28.46 2.01
C GLY A 170 11.34 27.86 0.84
N HIS A 171 11.98 26.71 1.04
CA HIS A 171 12.76 26.01 0.04
C HIS A 171 12.14 24.67 -0.35
N LEU A 172 12.15 24.34 -1.64
CA LEU A 172 11.79 23.01 -2.12
C LEU A 172 12.93 22.04 -1.83
N ILE A 173 12.62 20.99 -1.11
CA ILE A 173 13.54 19.91 -0.76
C ILE A 173 13.05 18.62 -1.41
N LYS A 174 13.96 17.85 -1.97
CA LYS A 174 13.68 16.54 -2.54
C LYS A 174 13.23 15.57 -1.44
N ASN A 175 12.22 14.77 -1.75
CA ASN A 175 11.75 13.74 -0.83
C ASN A 175 12.90 12.77 -0.46
N PRO A 176 13.04 12.37 0.81
CA PRO A 176 14.09 11.46 1.22
C PRO A 176 13.93 10.07 0.58
N TYR A 177 14.98 9.27 0.64
CA TYR A 177 14.93 7.86 0.24
C TYR A 177 13.86 7.11 1.03
N SER A 178 13.14 6.23 0.33
CA SER A 178 12.22 5.26 0.94
C SER A 178 12.51 3.87 0.41
N ASN A 179 12.56 2.89 1.30
CA ASN A 179 12.67 1.49 0.91
C ASN A 179 11.27 0.96 0.53
N TRP A 180 10.99 0.95 -0.76
CA TRP A 180 9.69 0.53 -1.31
C TRP A 180 9.28 -0.90 -0.94
N LYS A 181 10.25 -1.76 -0.57
CA LYS A 181 9.97 -3.13 -0.13
C LYS A 181 9.03 -3.18 1.08
N TYR A 182 9.09 -2.18 1.97
CA TYR A 182 8.27 -2.12 3.17
C TYR A 182 7.02 -1.24 3.01
N ASN A 183 6.83 -0.68 1.81
CA ASN A 183 5.68 0.17 1.50
C ASN A 183 4.54 -0.59 0.81
N ILE A 184 4.63 -1.90 0.62
CA ILE A 184 3.59 -2.69 -0.04
C ILE A 184 2.27 -2.62 0.74
N GLY A 185 1.18 -2.44 0.03
CA GLY A 185 -0.16 -2.39 0.60
C GLY A 185 -0.56 -1.07 1.21
N LEU A 186 0.37 -0.35 1.80
CA LEU A 186 0.10 0.94 2.48
C LEU A 186 0.37 2.16 1.58
N ASP A 187 1.32 2.02 0.67
CA ASP A 187 1.79 3.01 -0.30
C ASP A 187 2.32 2.29 -1.55
N GLY A 188 3.11 2.96 -2.35
CA GLY A 188 3.87 2.38 -3.45
C GLY A 188 3.14 2.31 -4.79
N VAL A 189 1.83 2.50 -4.86
CA VAL A 189 1.15 2.60 -6.15
C VAL A 189 1.53 3.92 -6.83
N TYR A 190 1.95 3.83 -8.09
CA TYR A 190 2.04 5.00 -8.97
C TYR A 190 1.00 4.90 -10.08
N SER A 191 0.50 6.04 -10.54
CA SER A 191 -0.54 6.09 -11.57
C SER A 191 -0.53 7.41 -12.32
N THR A 192 -1.33 7.48 -13.39
CA THR A 192 -1.72 8.70 -14.11
C THR A 192 -3.16 9.07 -13.76
N VAL A 193 -3.56 10.31 -14.07
CA VAL A 193 -4.95 10.76 -13.88
C VAL A 193 -5.94 9.98 -14.76
N GLU A 194 -5.51 9.55 -15.95
CA GLU A 194 -6.35 8.75 -16.86
C GLU A 194 -6.58 7.33 -16.32
N ASP A 195 -5.54 6.71 -15.77
CA ASP A 195 -5.68 5.39 -15.16
C ASP A 195 -6.57 5.45 -13.89
N LEU A 196 -6.46 6.51 -13.08
CA LEU A 196 -7.34 6.70 -11.92
C LEU A 196 -8.80 6.94 -12.34
N ARG A 197 -9.03 7.62 -13.46
CA ARG A 197 -10.37 7.72 -14.05
C ARG A 197 -10.89 6.34 -14.47
N SER A 198 -10.04 5.53 -15.12
CA SER A 198 -10.39 4.15 -15.50
C SER A 198 -10.71 3.29 -14.28
N TRP A 199 -9.93 3.45 -13.19
CA TRP A 199 -10.17 2.80 -11.91
C TRP A 199 -11.53 3.16 -11.32
N ASN A 200 -11.84 4.44 -11.20
CA ASN A 200 -13.13 4.89 -10.69
C ASN A 200 -14.30 4.34 -11.52
N LYS A 201 -14.17 4.37 -12.84
CA LYS A 201 -15.18 3.78 -13.72
C LYS A 201 -15.34 2.27 -13.45
N HIS A 202 -14.24 1.54 -13.32
CA HIS A 202 -14.28 0.11 -13.03
C HIS A 202 -14.96 -0.22 -11.69
N LEU A 203 -14.73 0.61 -10.66
CA LEU A 203 -15.33 0.41 -9.34
C LEU A 203 -16.84 0.68 -9.32
N PHE A 204 -17.33 1.69 -10.06
CA PHE A 204 -18.70 2.17 -9.92
C PHE A 204 -19.64 1.79 -11.08
N ASP A 205 -19.10 1.44 -12.26
CA ASP A 205 -19.89 1.02 -13.42
C ASP A 205 -19.99 -0.51 -13.55
N SER A 206 -19.30 -1.29 -12.71
CA SER A 206 -19.29 -2.77 -12.76
C SER A 206 -20.37 -3.40 -11.89
N THR A 207 -21.36 -2.61 -11.46
CA THR A 207 -22.53 -3.07 -10.71
C THR A 207 -23.73 -3.27 -11.62
#